data_8e6103350b4a83ecdccfc4344d64f018
#
_entry.id   8e6103350b4a83ecdccfc4344d64f018
#
_cell.length_a   1.000
_cell.length_b   1.000
_cell.length_c   1.000
_cell.angle_alpha   90.00
_cell.angle_beta   90.00
_cell.angle_gamma   90.00
#
_symmetry.space_group_name_H-M   'P 1'
#
loop_
_entity.id
_entity.type
_entity.pdbx_description
1 polymer ?
#
loop_
_entity_poly.entity_id
_entity_poly.type
_entity_poly.pdbx_seq_one_letter_code
_entity_poly.pdbx_strand_id
1 'polypeptide(L)'
;MRIDIDVHQFFRSGGHEFKLGIKFKCDEDITVLFGQSGSGKSLLLKTIAGLQTPKSGKILINNRILFDSSIDINVPSRRRNVGYLFQDYALFPHLSVAENIGFSRRSLFSKALGKDDFDRVQELLNVFQIEDLKNKYPADISGGQRQRVGLARALL
;
A
#
# COMPACT_ATOMS: atom_id res chain seq x y z
N MET A 1 -1.75 -17.10 0.01
CA MET A 1 -0.74 -16.20 0.66
C MET A 1 -0.79 -16.42 2.17
N ARG A 2 0.34 -16.71 2.83
CA ARG A 2 0.34 -16.94 4.28
C ARG A 2 0.65 -15.66 5.04
N ILE A 3 -0.26 -15.28 5.95
CA ILE A 3 -0.12 -14.13 6.84
C ILE A 3 -0.15 -14.63 8.29
N ASP A 4 0.82 -14.22 9.11
CA ASP A 4 0.85 -14.48 10.54
C ASP A 4 1.18 -13.17 11.25
N ILE A 5 0.23 -12.64 12.01
CA ILE A 5 0.32 -11.33 12.67
C ILE A 5 -0.01 -11.48 14.13
N ASP A 6 0.86 -10.94 14.98
CA ASP A 6 0.64 -10.74 16.41
C ASP A 6 1.28 -9.40 16.77
N VAL A 7 0.50 -8.32 16.83
CA VAL A 7 1.01 -6.96 17.05
C VAL A 7 0.23 -6.21 18.11
N HIS A 8 0.96 -5.41 18.88
CA HIS A 8 0.42 -4.52 19.89
C HIS A 8 0.84 -3.08 19.58
N GLN A 9 -0.12 -2.18 19.66
CA GLN A 9 0.11 -0.76 19.40
C GLN A 9 -0.69 0.09 20.38
N PHE A 10 -0.09 1.20 20.81
CA PHE A 10 -0.72 2.15 21.71
C PHE A 10 -0.70 3.53 21.07
N PHE A 11 -1.83 4.20 21.08
CA PHE A 11 -1.96 5.57 20.61
C PHE A 11 -2.49 6.44 21.75
N ARG A 12 -1.95 7.64 21.86
CA ARG A 12 -2.49 8.69 22.69
C ARG A 12 -2.92 9.86 21.79
N SER A 13 -4.19 10.17 21.79
CA SER A 13 -4.74 11.31 21.09
C SER A 13 -5.80 11.98 21.96
N GLY A 14 -5.66 13.29 22.24
CA GLY A 14 -6.65 14.05 22.99
C GLY A 14 -6.93 13.53 24.41
N GLY A 15 -5.94 12.94 25.09
CA GLY A 15 -6.11 12.36 26.44
C GLY A 15 -6.68 10.94 26.47
N HIS A 16 -7.06 10.38 25.33
CA HIS A 16 -7.51 9.00 25.22
C HIS A 16 -6.37 8.07 24.77
N GLU A 17 -6.26 6.94 25.45
CA GLU A 17 -5.33 5.87 25.08
C GLU A 17 -6.11 4.81 24.28
N PHE A 18 -5.70 4.57 23.03
CA PHE A 18 -6.22 3.50 22.20
C PHE A 18 -5.20 2.36 22.15
N LYS A 19 -5.62 1.17 22.58
CA LYS A 19 -4.81 -0.05 22.56
C LYS A 19 -5.30 -0.93 21.42
N LEU A 20 -4.45 -1.22 20.47
CA LEU A 20 -4.70 -2.18 19.41
C LEU A 20 -3.86 -3.43 19.68
N GLY A 21 -4.53 -4.54 19.95
CA GLY A 21 -3.92 -5.86 19.98
C GLY A 21 -4.57 -6.73 18.91
N ILE A 22 -3.81 -7.16 17.91
CA ILE A 22 -4.32 -7.98 16.81
C ILE A 22 -3.47 -9.21 16.68
N LYS A 23 -4.13 -10.37 16.72
CA LYS A 23 -3.51 -11.68 16.50
C LYS A 23 -4.37 -12.50 15.56
N PHE A 24 -3.83 -12.85 14.40
CA PHE A 24 -4.48 -13.78 13.47
C PHE A 24 -3.49 -14.44 12.53
N LYS A 25 -3.92 -15.58 11.96
CA LYS A 25 -3.23 -16.29 10.88
C LYS A 25 -4.21 -16.54 9.76
N CYS A 26 -3.73 -16.40 8.54
CA CYS A 26 -4.53 -16.63 7.33
C CYS A 26 -3.63 -17.21 6.24
N ASP A 27 -4.14 -18.22 5.54
CA ASP A 27 -3.45 -18.85 4.42
C ASP A 27 -4.21 -18.63 3.09
N GLU A 28 -5.25 -17.78 3.12
CA GLU A 28 -6.11 -17.50 1.97
C GLU A 28 -5.53 -16.42 1.05
N ASP A 29 -5.90 -16.48 -0.24
CA ASP A 29 -5.48 -15.49 -1.22
C ASP A 29 -6.21 -14.15 -1.08
N ILE A 30 -7.46 -14.18 -0.58
CA ILE A 30 -8.26 -13.00 -0.30
C ILE A 30 -8.71 -13.02 1.15
N THR A 31 -8.42 -11.95 1.88
CA THR A 31 -8.86 -11.78 3.27
C THR A 31 -9.60 -10.47 3.45
N VAL A 32 -10.78 -10.52 4.03
CA VAL A 32 -11.60 -9.34 4.31
C VAL A 32 -11.52 -8.99 5.79
N LEU A 33 -11.15 -7.73 6.09
CA LEU A 33 -11.18 -7.18 7.44
C LEU A 33 -12.52 -6.46 7.67
N PHE A 34 -13.36 -7.03 8.53
CA PHE A 34 -14.66 -6.46 8.88
C PHE A 34 -14.64 -5.90 10.31
N GLY A 35 -15.37 -4.81 10.55
CA GLY A 35 -15.52 -4.20 11.89
C GLY A 35 -16.00 -2.75 11.81
N GLN A 36 -16.40 -2.21 12.95
CA GLN A 36 -16.91 -0.84 13.08
C GLN A 36 -15.87 0.23 12.65
N SER A 37 -16.33 1.43 12.33
CA SER A 37 -15.43 2.57 12.11
C SER A 37 -14.60 2.82 13.39
N GLY A 38 -13.32 3.13 13.24
CA GLY A 38 -12.41 3.34 14.37
C GLY A 38 -11.84 2.06 15.00
N SER A 39 -12.23 0.85 14.57
CA SER A 39 -11.74 -0.42 15.15
C SER A 39 -10.26 -0.76 14.83
N GLY A 40 -9.55 0.12 14.10
CA GLY A 40 -8.12 -0.08 13.81
C GLY A 40 -7.80 -0.80 12.49
N LYS A 41 -8.80 -1.10 11.63
CA LYS A 41 -8.57 -1.78 10.33
C LYS A 41 -7.51 -1.09 9.46
N SER A 42 -7.67 0.20 9.23
CA SER A 42 -6.71 0.99 8.43
C SER A 42 -5.33 1.06 9.08
N LEU A 43 -5.30 1.06 10.42
CA LEU A 43 -4.05 1.05 11.18
C LEU A 43 -3.31 -0.28 11.01
N LEU A 44 -4.03 -1.41 11.09
CA LEU A 44 -3.45 -2.72 10.82
C LEU A 44 -2.85 -2.80 9.40
N LEU A 45 -3.60 -2.36 8.38
CA LEU A 45 -3.11 -2.35 7.00
C LEU A 45 -1.86 -1.46 6.84
N LYS A 46 -1.84 -0.27 7.45
CA LYS A 46 -0.66 0.60 7.49
C LYS A 46 0.53 -0.07 8.19
N THR A 47 0.27 -0.82 9.26
CA THR A 47 1.29 -1.56 10.00
C THR A 47 1.89 -2.69 9.16
N ILE A 48 1.06 -3.44 8.43
CA ILE A 48 1.51 -4.48 7.49
C ILE A 48 2.36 -3.86 6.38
N ALA A 49 1.94 -2.75 5.82
CA ALA A 49 2.67 -2.03 4.76
C ALA A 49 3.97 -1.34 5.24
N GLY A 50 4.20 -1.28 6.56
CA GLY A 50 5.36 -0.59 7.13
C GLY A 50 5.28 0.92 7.12
N LEU A 51 4.08 1.46 6.94
CA LEU A 51 3.77 2.89 7.05
C LEU A 51 3.57 3.31 8.51
N GLN A 52 3.38 2.34 9.39
CA GLN A 52 3.27 2.50 10.83
C GLN A 52 4.06 1.37 11.51
N THR A 53 4.88 1.71 12.50
CA THR A 53 5.64 0.72 13.28
C THR A 53 4.83 0.35 14.53
N PRO A 54 4.53 -0.94 14.79
CA PRO A 54 3.91 -1.36 16.03
C PRO A 54 4.90 -1.24 17.20
N LYS A 55 4.37 -1.15 18.43
CA LYS A 55 5.19 -1.08 19.63
C LYS A 55 5.88 -2.41 19.94
N SER A 56 5.18 -3.51 19.72
CA SER A 56 5.71 -4.86 19.92
C SER A 56 4.96 -5.89 19.09
N GLY A 57 5.54 -7.08 18.97
CA GLY A 57 4.94 -8.22 18.31
C GLY A 57 5.71 -8.66 17.06
N LYS A 58 4.98 -9.32 16.14
CA LYS A 58 5.57 -9.96 14.97
C LYS A 58 4.64 -9.88 13.77
N ILE A 59 5.22 -9.70 12.58
CA ILE A 59 4.52 -9.75 11.29
C ILE A 59 5.32 -10.64 10.34
N LEU A 60 4.69 -11.74 9.89
CA LEU A 60 5.22 -12.61 8.85
C LEU A 60 4.28 -12.60 7.64
N ILE A 61 4.86 -12.52 6.44
CA ILE A 61 4.14 -12.73 5.19
C ILE A 61 4.96 -13.72 4.35
N ASN A 62 4.34 -14.82 3.92
CA ASN A 62 4.98 -15.88 3.16
C ASN A 62 6.30 -16.36 3.79
N ASN A 63 6.30 -16.61 5.10
CA ASN A 63 7.45 -17.00 5.92
C ASN A 63 8.57 -15.94 6.04
N ARG A 64 8.39 -14.75 5.46
CA ARG A 64 9.33 -13.64 5.60
C ARG A 64 8.93 -12.78 6.79
N ILE A 65 9.85 -12.56 7.72
CA ILE A 65 9.66 -11.65 8.86
C ILE A 65 9.77 -10.20 8.33
N LEU A 66 8.69 -9.43 8.48
CA LEU A 66 8.66 -8.00 8.14
C LEU A 66 8.85 -7.13 9.38
N PHE A 67 8.40 -7.61 10.53
CA PHE A 67 8.59 -6.98 11.84
C PHE A 67 8.70 -8.05 12.92
N ASP A 68 9.63 -7.89 13.85
CA ASP A 68 9.73 -8.72 15.06
C ASP A 68 10.48 -7.92 16.12
N SER A 69 9.76 -7.48 17.16
CA SER A 69 10.32 -6.67 18.25
C SER A 69 11.25 -7.45 19.18
N SER A 70 11.19 -8.77 19.18
CA SER A 70 12.04 -9.62 20.05
C SER A 70 13.48 -9.75 19.54
N ILE A 71 13.68 -9.55 18.24
CA ILE A 71 14.98 -9.66 17.56
C ILE A 71 15.32 -8.40 16.75
N ASP A 72 14.67 -7.28 17.06
CA ASP A 72 14.89 -5.95 16.47
C ASP A 72 14.83 -5.90 14.93
N ILE A 73 13.91 -6.66 14.33
CA ILE A 73 13.67 -6.61 12.89
C ILE A 73 12.53 -5.65 12.59
N ASN A 74 12.80 -4.63 11.76
CA ASN A 74 11.79 -3.74 11.18
C ASN A 74 12.14 -3.44 9.71
N VAL A 75 11.57 -4.22 8.80
CA VAL A 75 11.77 -4.02 7.36
C VAL A 75 11.07 -2.73 6.94
N PRO A 76 11.79 -1.74 6.35
CA PRO A 76 11.16 -0.49 5.91
C PRO A 76 10.16 -0.74 4.77
N SER A 77 9.11 0.10 4.67
CA SER A 77 8.00 -0.06 3.72
C SER A 77 8.47 -0.36 2.30
N ARG A 78 9.44 0.41 1.78
CA ARG A 78 10.04 0.24 0.44
C ARG A 78 10.67 -1.13 0.15
N ARG A 79 10.95 -1.93 1.20
CA ARG A 79 11.56 -3.27 1.10
C ARG A 79 10.58 -4.39 1.46
N ARG A 80 9.31 -4.06 1.79
CA ARG A 80 8.32 -5.08 2.17
C ARG A 80 7.72 -5.82 0.98
N ASN A 81 7.78 -5.25 -0.22
CA ASN A 81 7.13 -5.80 -1.42
C ASN A 81 5.61 -5.91 -1.23
N VAL A 82 4.99 -4.89 -0.68
CA VAL A 82 3.55 -4.81 -0.40
C VAL A 82 3.01 -3.59 -1.13
N GLY A 83 2.06 -3.81 -2.04
CA GLY A 83 1.27 -2.72 -2.62
C GLY A 83 0.25 -2.22 -1.60
N TYR A 84 0.16 -0.90 -1.42
CA TYR A 84 -0.79 -0.27 -0.51
C TYR A 84 -1.63 0.77 -1.25
N LEU A 85 -2.95 0.57 -1.27
CA LEU A 85 -3.87 1.55 -1.80
C LEU A 85 -4.42 2.43 -0.67
N PHE A 86 -4.13 3.73 -0.72
CA PHE A 86 -4.69 4.71 0.21
C PHE A 86 -6.18 4.93 -0.05
N GLN A 87 -6.93 5.33 0.97
CA GLN A 87 -8.38 5.57 0.87
C GLN A 87 -8.71 6.72 -0.10
N ASP A 88 -7.86 7.74 -0.16
CA ASP A 88 -7.91 8.88 -1.08
C ASP A 88 -7.11 8.67 -2.37
N TYR A 89 -6.65 7.41 -2.58
CA TYR A 89 -5.78 6.98 -3.68
C TYR A 89 -4.40 7.64 -3.70
N ALA A 90 -4.17 8.73 -2.97
CA ALA A 90 -2.92 9.50 -2.86
C ALA A 90 -2.23 9.72 -4.22
N LEU A 91 -2.99 10.08 -5.25
CA LEU A 91 -2.45 10.41 -6.57
C LEU A 91 -1.73 11.76 -6.53
N PHE A 92 -0.63 11.85 -7.25
CA PHE A 92 0.12 13.11 -7.40
C PHE A 92 -0.65 14.02 -8.37
N PRO A 93 -1.17 15.18 -7.93
CA PRO A 93 -2.07 16.01 -8.74
C PRO A 93 -1.38 16.67 -9.94
N HIS A 94 -0.07 16.82 -9.88
CA HIS A 94 0.77 17.43 -10.92
C HIS A 94 1.35 16.41 -11.92
N LEU A 95 1.02 15.13 -11.78
CA LEU A 95 1.44 14.05 -12.67
C LEU A 95 0.24 13.52 -13.45
N SER A 96 0.46 13.18 -14.72
CA SER A 96 -0.53 12.49 -15.55
C SER A 96 -0.84 11.08 -14.98
N VAL A 97 -1.87 10.43 -15.51
CA VAL A 97 -2.23 9.04 -15.16
C VAL A 97 -1.05 8.10 -15.38
N ALA A 98 -0.43 8.13 -16.57
CA ALA A 98 0.72 7.28 -16.87
C ALA A 98 1.91 7.57 -15.93
N GLU A 99 2.15 8.84 -15.64
CA GLU A 99 3.20 9.26 -14.72
C GLU A 99 2.93 8.88 -13.27
N ASN A 100 1.68 8.90 -12.82
CA ASN A 100 1.28 8.39 -11.51
C ASN A 100 1.56 6.90 -11.38
N ILE A 101 1.19 6.10 -12.38
CA ILE A 101 1.45 4.66 -12.41
C ILE A 101 2.96 4.41 -12.36
N GLY A 102 3.73 5.02 -13.26
CA GLY A 102 5.17 4.83 -13.39
C GLY A 102 6.03 5.46 -12.29
N PHE A 103 5.44 6.17 -11.32
CA PHE A 103 6.19 7.00 -10.37
C PHE A 103 7.27 6.24 -9.59
N SER A 104 6.97 5.04 -9.11
CA SER A 104 7.88 4.24 -8.27
C SER A 104 9.12 3.73 -9.01
N ARG A 105 9.08 3.69 -10.34
CA ARG A 105 10.14 3.19 -11.23
C ARG A 105 10.98 4.30 -11.86
N ARG A 106 10.62 5.57 -11.64
CA ARG A 106 11.42 6.68 -12.14
C ARG A 106 12.76 6.76 -11.42
N SER A 107 13.83 6.96 -12.19
CA SER A 107 15.14 7.26 -11.64
C SER A 107 15.15 8.64 -10.97
N LEU A 108 15.90 8.79 -9.88
CA LEU A 108 16.13 10.08 -9.24
C LEU A 108 16.81 11.10 -10.18
N PHE A 109 17.53 10.61 -11.20
CA PHE A 109 18.29 11.43 -12.15
C PHE A 109 17.64 11.55 -13.52
N SER A 110 16.56 10.80 -13.81
CA SER A 110 15.85 10.83 -15.08
C SER A 110 14.34 10.72 -14.85
N LYS A 111 13.58 11.61 -15.51
CA LYS A 111 12.12 11.52 -15.54
C LYS A 111 11.62 10.39 -16.45
N ALA A 112 12.50 9.81 -17.28
CA ALA A 112 12.15 8.75 -18.21
C ALA A 112 12.11 7.39 -17.50
N LEU A 113 11.13 6.58 -17.88
CA LEU A 113 11.05 5.16 -17.51
C LEU A 113 12.01 4.36 -18.41
N GLY A 114 12.61 3.30 -17.87
CA GLY A 114 13.24 2.28 -18.70
C GLY A 114 12.21 1.61 -19.62
N LYS A 115 12.67 0.95 -20.69
CA LYS A 115 11.78 0.31 -21.67
C LYS A 115 10.84 -0.71 -21.01
N ASP A 116 11.36 -1.59 -20.15
CA ASP A 116 10.58 -2.63 -19.49
C ASP A 116 9.52 -2.03 -18.54
N ASP A 117 9.87 -0.96 -17.80
CA ASP A 117 8.92 -0.26 -16.93
C ASP A 117 7.86 0.49 -17.74
N PHE A 118 8.22 1.05 -18.90
CA PHE A 118 7.27 1.66 -19.82
C PHE A 118 6.27 0.65 -20.37
N ASP A 119 6.75 -0.51 -20.84
CA ASP A 119 5.90 -1.58 -21.36
C ASP A 119 4.95 -2.10 -20.27
N ARG A 120 5.43 -2.22 -19.04
CA ARG A 120 4.59 -2.60 -17.90
C ARG A 120 3.54 -1.56 -17.54
N VAL A 121 3.85 -0.27 -17.62
CA VAL A 121 2.85 0.81 -17.46
C VAL A 121 1.76 0.70 -18.54
N GLN A 122 2.14 0.46 -19.81
CA GLN A 122 1.16 0.31 -20.90
C GLN A 122 0.26 -0.92 -20.67
N GLU A 123 0.82 -2.04 -20.22
CA GLU A 123 0.05 -3.23 -19.86
C GLU A 123 -0.98 -2.92 -18.76
N LEU A 124 -0.56 -2.23 -17.69
CA LEU A 124 -1.46 -1.86 -16.59
C LEU A 124 -2.56 -0.89 -17.03
N LEU A 125 -2.23 0.08 -17.90
CA LEU A 125 -3.24 0.98 -18.49
C LEU A 125 -4.32 0.18 -19.23
N ASN A 126 -3.94 -0.83 -19.99
CA ASN A 126 -4.87 -1.70 -20.73
C ASN A 126 -5.68 -2.60 -19.78
N VAL A 127 -5.03 -3.30 -18.83
CA VAL A 127 -5.69 -4.18 -17.85
C VAL A 127 -6.75 -3.44 -17.04
N PHE A 128 -6.47 -2.20 -16.63
CA PHE A 128 -7.42 -1.37 -15.89
C PHE A 128 -8.37 -0.57 -16.77
N GLN A 129 -8.29 -0.69 -18.12
CA GLN A 129 -9.15 0.01 -19.08
C GLN A 129 -9.12 1.54 -18.88
N ILE A 130 -7.91 2.11 -18.80
CA ILE A 130 -7.67 3.54 -18.59
C ILE A 130 -6.61 4.10 -19.56
N GLU A 131 -6.37 3.44 -20.71
CA GLU A 131 -5.37 3.87 -21.69
C GLU A 131 -5.73 5.23 -22.31
N ASP A 132 -7.00 5.47 -22.56
CA ASP A 132 -7.53 6.74 -23.07
C ASP A 132 -7.31 7.92 -22.10
N LEU A 133 -7.02 7.61 -20.83
CA LEU A 133 -6.78 8.60 -19.78
C LEU A 133 -5.29 8.86 -19.51
N LYS A 134 -4.37 8.19 -20.20
CA LYS A 134 -2.93 8.18 -19.88
C LYS A 134 -2.31 9.57 -19.73
N ASN A 135 -2.79 10.53 -20.50
CA ASN A 135 -2.28 11.92 -20.50
C ASN A 135 -3.13 12.88 -19.62
N LYS A 136 -4.25 12.41 -19.04
CA LYS A 136 -5.09 13.23 -18.16
C LYS A 136 -4.48 13.34 -16.77
N TYR A 137 -4.90 14.35 -16.02
CA TYR A 137 -4.52 14.56 -14.63
C TYR A 137 -5.58 14.05 -13.66
N PRO A 138 -5.24 13.80 -12.39
CA PRO A 138 -6.21 13.32 -11.38
C PRO A 138 -7.45 14.19 -11.22
N ALA A 139 -7.35 15.49 -11.49
CA ALA A 139 -8.49 16.42 -11.43
C ALA A 139 -9.51 16.19 -12.58
N ASP A 140 -9.05 15.65 -13.71
CA ASP A 140 -9.84 15.51 -14.95
C ASP A 140 -10.53 14.13 -15.07
N ILE A 141 -10.40 13.28 -14.04
CA ILE A 141 -10.91 11.92 -14.06
C ILE A 141 -11.85 11.65 -12.89
N SER A 142 -12.81 10.72 -13.09
CA SER A 142 -13.78 10.35 -12.06
C SER A 142 -13.16 9.62 -10.85
N GLY A 143 -13.92 9.51 -9.75
CA GLY A 143 -13.48 8.79 -8.55
C GLY A 143 -13.12 7.32 -8.83
N GLY A 144 -13.95 6.62 -9.62
CA GLY A 144 -13.67 5.23 -10.02
C GLY A 144 -12.43 5.12 -10.92
N GLN A 145 -12.20 6.09 -11.82
CA GLN A 145 -10.98 6.14 -12.63
C GLN A 145 -9.74 6.39 -11.75
N ARG A 146 -9.81 7.32 -10.78
CA ARG A 146 -8.74 7.53 -9.79
C ARG A 146 -8.41 6.25 -9.01
N GLN A 147 -9.43 5.49 -8.63
CA GLN A 147 -9.24 4.19 -7.96
C GLN A 147 -8.46 3.21 -8.84
N ARG A 148 -8.82 3.07 -10.12
CA ARG A 148 -8.11 2.19 -11.08
C ARG A 148 -6.65 2.62 -11.26
N VAL A 149 -6.37 3.92 -11.35
CA VAL A 149 -5.01 4.46 -11.42
C VAL A 149 -4.22 4.13 -10.15
N GLY A 150 -4.83 4.28 -8.97
CA GLY A 150 -4.21 3.93 -7.68
C GLY A 150 -3.88 2.43 -7.57
N LEU A 151 -4.77 1.56 -8.06
CA LEU A 151 -4.55 0.10 -8.12
C LEU A 151 -3.41 -0.23 -9.09
N ALA A 152 -3.43 0.32 -10.31
CA ALA A 152 -2.37 0.12 -11.29
C ALA A 152 -1.00 0.53 -10.73
N ARG A 153 -0.91 1.69 -10.06
CA ARG A 153 0.31 2.16 -9.41
C ARG A 153 0.82 1.22 -8.31
N ALA A 154 -0.10 0.60 -7.55
CA ALA A 154 0.28 -0.33 -6.48
C ALA A 154 0.78 -1.68 -7.00
N LEU A 155 0.50 -2.04 -8.27
CA LEU A 155 0.89 -3.29 -8.92
C LEU A 155 2.14 -3.16 -9.81
N LEU A 156 2.63 -1.94 -10.05
CA LEU A 156 3.89 -1.68 -10.74
C LEU A 156 5.08 -1.90 -9.83
#